data_c5b5bc91d95bb6bba8a4625aa00f59fc
#
_entry.id   c5b5bc91d95bb6bba8a4625aa00f59fc
#
_cell.length_a   1.000
_cell.length_b   1.000
_cell.length_c   1.000
_cell.angle_alpha   90.00
_cell.angle_beta   90.00
_cell.angle_gamma   90.00
#
_symmetry.space_group_name_H-M   'P 1'
#
loop_
_entity.id
_entity.type
_entity.pdbx_description
1 polymer ?
#
loop_
_entity_poly.entity_id
_entity_poly.type
_entity_poly.pdbx_seq_one_letter_code
_entity_poly.pdbx_strand_id
1 'polypeptide(L)'
;MNQPCVYLVGAGPGDPTLISVRGQRYLEAADVVIYDHRIHARLLREARVDAERIDVGPAAPKPLEQDAICFLLAEKARDGKTVVRLKWGDPFVFDSGGKEALFLHEHGIPFEVVPGIPVSIGGTAYAGIPVTYPEAGDVLTIVRGHEHESDITSNDEWRGLAGIAGPIICYARKRQVQAMSDALISNGRAPDESAALIYDATLPSQRTVEGTLETIGSIADADHAGLMVIGAVVGLRAHLRWFDNRPLSGRRIIVTRSREQATELIDMLEERGAEAIPAHSIRIAAAEDPGPLEEACQQAGSFNWIIFASANAVEYFMRGLLVRGDVRDLHGVRLCTVGPSAAARLQRYGVRVDLTPAEFRADALLDALKAFGPLQGQRILIPRTNIARDRLAEELREAGAEVVDIVAYRTIPGGIERSGEYDIYRLLLDRQIDAVTFASASAVRNFVSMIGEDQAADLLKSTVVASIGPVTAEAAQQLGIQTTVMPARYTMPDLVDALVEHFGQSVRT
;
A
#
# COMPACT_ATOMS: atom_id res chain seq x y z
N MET A 1 27.99 11.36 14.17
CA MET A 1 27.11 12.19 13.34
C MET A 1 27.34 11.72 11.91
N ASN A 2 26.33 11.12 11.27
CA ASN A 2 26.44 10.75 9.86
C ASN A 2 26.64 12.03 9.04
N GLN A 3 27.61 12.03 8.13
CA GLN A 3 27.73 13.14 7.18
C GLN A 3 26.45 13.18 6.34
N PRO A 4 25.95 14.38 6.00
CA PRO A 4 24.83 14.52 5.08
C PRO A 4 25.14 13.76 3.79
N CYS A 5 24.22 12.90 3.36
CA CYS A 5 24.46 12.03 2.22
C CYS A 5 23.19 11.96 1.36
N VAL A 6 23.37 11.89 0.05
CA VAL A 6 22.30 11.61 -0.90
C VAL A 6 22.32 10.12 -1.24
N TYR A 7 21.19 9.45 -1.03
CA TYR A 7 21.01 8.05 -1.39
C TYR A 7 20.17 7.96 -2.67
N LEU A 8 20.78 7.48 -3.75
CA LEU A 8 20.07 7.16 -5.01
C LEU A 8 19.54 5.74 -4.88
N VAL A 9 18.26 5.59 -4.59
CA VAL A 9 17.64 4.31 -4.22
C VAL A 9 16.71 3.83 -5.31
N GLY A 10 16.92 2.60 -5.79
CA GLY A 10 15.99 1.91 -6.67
C GLY A 10 14.77 1.41 -5.88
N ALA A 11 13.58 1.89 -6.28
CA ALA A 11 12.30 1.50 -5.70
C ALA A 11 11.79 0.14 -6.16
N GLY A 12 12.45 -0.46 -7.14
CA GLY A 12 11.96 -1.68 -7.79
C GLY A 12 10.95 -1.42 -8.91
N PRO A 13 10.39 -2.49 -9.50
CA PRO A 13 9.63 -2.43 -10.76
C PRO A 13 8.19 -1.93 -10.60
N GLY A 14 7.65 -1.83 -9.40
CA GLY A 14 6.27 -1.45 -9.12
C GLY A 14 5.78 -1.97 -7.78
N ASP A 15 5.84 -3.28 -7.54
CA ASP A 15 5.51 -3.90 -6.25
C ASP A 15 6.40 -3.30 -5.14
N PRO A 16 5.82 -2.62 -4.12
CA PRO A 16 6.59 -1.96 -3.08
C PRO A 16 7.41 -2.93 -2.21
N THR A 17 7.06 -4.21 -2.19
CA THR A 17 7.79 -5.24 -1.43
C THR A 17 9.11 -5.66 -2.10
N LEU A 18 9.33 -5.23 -3.34
CA LEU A 18 10.56 -5.50 -4.11
C LEU A 18 11.66 -4.45 -3.91
N ILE A 19 11.47 -3.49 -3.03
CA ILE A 19 12.55 -2.61 -2.61
C ILE A 19 13.62 -3.41 -1.85
N SER A 20 14.89 -3.07 -2.03
CA SER A 20 15.95 -3.72 -1.26
C SER A 20 15.86 -3.35 0.23
N VAL A 21 16.24 -4.27 1.13
CA VAL A 21 16.28 -4.01 2.59
C VAL A 21 17.13 -2.78 2.92
N ARG A 22 18.21 -2.53 2.16
CA ARG A 22 19.02 -1.32 2.33
C ARG A 22 18.27 -0.07 1.92
N GLY A 23 17.58 -0.11 0.78
CA GLY A 23 16.75 1.01 0.29
C GLY A 23 15.64 1.37 1.27
N GLN A 24 14.95 0.39 1.83
CA GLN A 24 13.93 0.59 2.84
C GLN A 24 14.49 1.28 4.09
N ARG A 25 15.65 0.83 4.61
CA ARG A 25 16.29 1.45 5.79
C ARG A 25 16.65 2.92 5.56
N TYR A 26 17.14 3.27 4.37
CA TYR A 26 17.45 4.67 4.07
C TYR A 26 16.17 5.50 3.92
N LEU A 27 15.12 4.93 3.33
CA LEU A 27 13.82 5.57 3.20
C LEU A 27 13.20 5.88 4.57
N GLU A 28 13.25 4.92 5.50
CA GLU A 28 12.77 5.08 6.89
C GLU A 28 13.55 6.15 7.68
N ALA A 29 14.82 6.37 7.33
CA ALA A 29 15.69 7.34 8.00
C ALA A 29 15.75 8.71 7.30
N ALA A 30 15.11 8.88 6.14
CA ALA A 30 15.18 10.08 5.31
C ALA A 30 14.56 11.30 5.99
N ASP A 31 15.23 12.46 5.89
CA ASP A 31 14.65 13.78 6.18
C ASP A 31 13.88 14.32 4.97
N VAL A 32 14.36 13.99 3.76
CA VAL A 32 13.76 14.42 2.48
C VAL A 32 13.71 13.23 1.52
N VAL A 33 12.55 12.98 0.93
CA VAL A 33 12.34 11.99 -0.14
C VAL A 33 11.97 12.73 -1.42
N ILE A 34 12.84 12.64 -2.44
CA ILE A 34 12.62 13.21 -3.77
C ILE A 34 12.32 12.03 -4.71
N TYR A 35 11.17 12.04 -5.38
CA TYR A 35 10.68 10.87 -6.10
C TYR A 35 9.98 11.20 -7.42
N ASP A 36 9.87 10.21 -8.30
CA ASP A 36 9.16 10.31 -9.57
C ASP A 36 7.71 9.79 -9.43
N HIS A 37 6.81 10.22 -10.30
CA HIS A 37 5.37 9.91 -10.28
C HIS A 37 5.02 8.41 -10.38
N ARG A 38 5.96 7.52 -10.76
CA ARG A 38 5.76 6.07 -10.83
C ARG A 38 6.08 5.33 -9.54
N ILE A 39 6.48 6.05 -8.51
CA ILE A 39 6.76 5.44 -7.22
C ILE A 39 5.47 5.10 -6.51
N HIS A 40 5.34 3.84 -6.09
CA HIS A 40 4.14 3.37 -5.38
C HIS A 40 3.96 4.14 -4.05
N ALA A 41 2.76 4.66 -3.80
CA ALA A 41 2.45 5.49 -2.63
C ALA A 41 2.74 4.79 -1.29
N ARG A 42 2.71 3.46 -1.25
CA ARG A 42 3.08 2.68 -0.06
C ARG A 42 4.54 2.92 0.34
N LEU A 43 5.47 2.96 -0.61
CA LEU A 43 6.88 3.26 -0.31
C LEU A 43 7.06 4.65 0.30
N LEU A 44 6.31 5.64 -0.17
CA LEU A 44 6.36 6.99 0.40
C LEU A 44 5.87 7.05 1.85
N ARG A 45 5.06 6.07 2.28
CA ARG A 45 4.56 5.98 3.66
C ARG A 45 5.57 5.36 4.63
N GLU A 46 6.55 4.59 4.12
CA GLU A 46 7.64 4.04 4.93
C GLU A 46 8.61 5.14 5.42
N ALA A 47 8.67 6.27 4.71
CA ALA A 47 9.43 7.42 5.19
C ALA A 47 8.80 8.01 6.47
N ARG A 48 9.63 8.60 7.32
CA ARG A 48 9.21 9.29 8.56
C ARG A 48 8.02 10.23 8.30
N VAL A 49 7.14 10.37 9.26
CA VAL A 49 5.93 11.22 9.14
C VAL A 49 6.30 12.69 8.88
N ASP A 50 7.41 13.15 9.47
CA ASP A 50 7.95 14.51 9.34
C ASP A 50 8.92 14.68 8.15
N ALA A 51 9.19 13.63 7.38
CA ALA A 51 10.01 13.72 6.17
C ALA A 51 9.31 14.57 5.09
N GLU A 52 10.06 15.49 4.49
CA GLU A 52 9.61 16.26 3.32
C GLU A 52 9.52 15.33 2.11
N ARG A 53 8.39 15.33 1.39
CA ARG A 53 8.17 14.51 0.20
C ARG A 53 7.99 15.41 -1.01
N ILE A 54 8.87 15.29 -2.01
CA ILE A 54 8.91 16.16 -3.20
C ILE A 54 8.74 15.29 -4.45
N ASP A 55 7.58 15.41 -5.10
CA ASP A 55 7.38 14.85 -6.43
C ASP A 55 8.03 15.74 -7.48
N VAL A 56 8.93 15.18 -8.28
CA VAL A 56 9.65 15.86 -9.35
C VAL A 56 9.28 15.34 -10.74
N GLY A 57 8.36 14.37 -10.80
CA GLY A 57 7.96 13.70 -12.03
C GLY A 57 7.16 14.62 -12.99
N PRO A 58 6.95 14.17 -14.25
CA PRO A 58 6.22 14.96 -15.26
C PRO A 58 4.76 15.26 -14.89
N ALA A 59 4.16 14.44 -14.03
CA ALA A 59 2.78 14.61 -13.54
C ALA A 59 2.70 15.40 -12.22
N ALA A 60 3.84 15.82 -11.67
CA ALA A 60 3.88 16.60 -10.45
C ALA A 60 3.21 17.99 -10.65
N PRO A 61 2.68 18.60 -9.57
CA PRO A 61 2.16 19.97 -9.64
C PRO A 61 3.18 21.01 -10.14
N LYS A 62 4.48 20.71 -9.92
CA LYS A 62 5.62 21.50 -10.42
C LYS A 62 6.69 20.51 -10.92
N PRO A 63 6.54 20.01 -12.15
CA PRO A 63 7.54 19.12 -12.72
C PRO A 63 8.89 19.85 -12.86
N LEU A 64 9.98 19.14 -12.58
CA LEU A 64 11.32 19.69 -12.67
C LEU A 64 12.10 19.03 -13.81
N GLU A 65 12.86 19.87 -14.52
CA GLU A 65 13.87 19.40 -15.46
C GLU A 65 15.04 18.72 -14.72
N GLN A 66 15.75 17.84 -15.41
CA GLN A 66 16.80 17.02 -14.81
C GLN A 66 17.89 17.83 -14.07
N ASP A 67 18.29 18.97 -14.64
CA ASP A 67 19.30 19.84 -14.02
C ASP A 67 18.77 20.47 -12.72
N ALA A 68 17.50 20.88 -12.69
CA ALA A 68 16.86 21.39 -11.49
C ALA A 68 16.76 20.32 -10.39
N ILE A 69 16.52 19.05 -10.76
CA ILE A 69 16.55 17.93 -9.80
C ILE A 69 17.95 17.77 -9.19
N CYS A 70 19.01 17.84 -10.00
CA CYS A 70 20.39 17.75 -9.52
C CYS A 70 20.71 18.89 -8.51
N PHE A 71 20.29 20.13 -8.82
CA PHE A 71 20.45 21.26 -7.90
C PHE A 71 19.66 21.08 -6.60
N LEU A 72 18.42 20.60 -6.68
CA LEU A 72 17.57 20.33 -5.51
C LEU A 72 18.21 19.27 -4.59
N LEU A 73 18.75 18.17 -5.13
CA LEU A 73 19.47 17.17 -4.38
C LEU A 73 20.66 17.77 -3.61
N ALA A 74 21.44 18.60 -4.31
CA ALA A 74 22.62 19.27 -3.75
C ALA A 74 22.24 20.30 -2.66
N GLU A 75 21.19 21.08 -2.87
CA GLU A 75 20.65 22.06 -1.91
C GLU A 75 20.26 21.36 -0.60
N LYS A 76 19.38 20.36 -0.69
CA LYS A 76 18.91 19.62 0.51
C LYS A 76 20.05 18.95 1.27
N ALA A 77 21.04 18.39 0.56
CA ALA A 77 22.22 17.79 1.21
C ALA A 77 23.09 18.84 1.92
N ARG A 78 23.29 20.05 1.32
CA ARG A 78 24.05 21.16 1.97
C ARG A 78 23.33 21.70 3.20
N ASP A 79 22.01 21.61 3.26
CA ASP A 79 21.21 21.95 4.45
C ASP A 79 21.36 20.91 5.59
N GLY A 80 22.25 19.94 5.43
CA GLY A 80 22.54 18.92 6.43
C GLY A 80 21.48 17.81 6.50
N LYS A 81 20.62 17.68 5.48
CA LYS A 81 19.55 16.68 5.42
C LYS A 81 20.03 15.34 4.86
N THR A 82 19.47 14.26 5.38
CA THR A 82 19.56 12.93 4.77
C THR A 82 18.55 12.87 3.63
N VAL A 83 19.04 12.84 2.38
CA VAL A 83 18.21 12.90 1.18
C VAL A 83 18.12 11.51 0.53
N VAL A 84 16.90 11.01 0.32
CA VAL A 84 16.66 9.83 -0.51
C VAL A 84 16.05 10.28 -1.84
N ARG A 85 16.77 9.98 -2.94
CA ARG A 85 16.26 10.07 -4.30
C ARG A 85 15.70 8.71 -4.68
N LEU A 86 14.40 8.56 -4.65
CA LEU A 86 13.71 7.30 -4.93
C LEU A 86 13.36 7.22 -6.42
N LYS A 87 13.93 6.23 -7.11
CA LYS A 87 13.85 6.08 -8.57
C LYS A 87 13.16 4.77 -8.94
N TRP A 88 12.30 4.80 -9.96
CA TRP A 88 11.60 3.63 -10.45
C TRP A 88 12.58 2.60 -11.06
N GLY A 89 12.45 1.33 -10.71
CA GLY A 89 13.36 0.27 -11.13
C GLY A 89 14.71 0.37 -10.43
N ASP A 90 15.75 0.65 -11.21
CA ASP A 90 17.15 0.81 -10.77
C ASP A 90 17.69 2.18 -11.19
N PRO A 91 18.43 2.90 -10.34
CA PRO A 91 18.95 4.24 -10.64
C PRO A 91 19.86 4.31 -11.87
N PHE A 92 20.55 3.23 -12.21
CA PHE A 92 21.55 3.19 -13.27
C PHE A 92 21.11 2.42 -14.54
N VAL A 93 19.88 1.87 -14.53
CA VAL A 93 19.34 1.15 -15.70
C VAL A 93 18.30 2.03 -16.40
N PHE A 94 18.71 2.64 -17.52
CA PHE A 94 17.89 3.53 -18.36
C PHE A 94 17.24 4.70 -17.62
N ASP A 95 17.88 5.18 -16.57
CA ASP A 95 17.45 6.28 -15.75
C ASP A 95 18.53 7.38 -15.66
N SER A 96 18.19 8.52 -15.03
CA SER A 96 19.09 9.67 -14.89
C SER A 96 20.04 9.58 -13.70
N GLY A 97 20.01 8.50 -12.91
CA GLY A 97 20.82 8.35 -11.70
C GLY A 97 22.32 8.55 -11.92
N GLY A 98 22.84 8.17 -13.10
CA GLY A 98 24.23 8.43 -13.46
C GLY A 98 24.56 9.92 -13.59
N LYS A 99 23.64 10.74 -14.15
CA LYS A 99 23.81 12.19 -14.23
C LYS A 99 23.73 12.84 -12.85
N GLU A 100 22.77 12.38 -12.01
CA GLU A 100 22.62 12.84 -10.63
C GLU A 100 23.87 12.54 -9.80
N ALA A 101 24.41 11.32 -9.89
CA ALA A 101 25.64 10.91 -9.19
C ALA A 101 26.85 11.72 -9.62
N LEU A 102 27.02 11.94 -10.94
CA LEU A 102 28.13 12.73 -11.48
C LEU A 102 28.06 14.19 -10.99
N PHE A 103 26.88 14.79 -11.05
CA PHE A 103 26.65 16.15 -10.56
C PHE A 103 26.99 16.27 -9.06
N LEU A 104 26.56 15.33 -8.22
CA LEU A 104 26.86 15.32 -6.80
C LEU A 104 28.37 15.21 -6.56
N HIS A 105 29.05 14.33 -7.31
CA HIS A 105 30.51 14.18 -7.24
C HIS A 105 31.23 15.48 -7.57
N GLU A 106 30.89 16.13 -8.70
CA GLU A 106 31.49 17.39 -9.13
C GLU A 106 31.29 18.54 -8.12
N HIS A 107 30.22 18.47 -7.33
CA HIS A 107 29.91 19.45 -6.30
C HIS A 107 30.38 19.06 -4.89
N GLY A 108 31.16 17.96 -4.77
CA GLY A 108 31.73 17.49 -3.50
C GLY A 108 30.71 16.99 -2.49
N ILE A 109 29.53 16.53 -2.96
CA ILE A 109 28.47 16.02 -2.10
C ILE A 109 28.57 14.50 -2.00
N PRO A 110 28.69 13.93 -0.80
CA PRO A 110 28.69 12.48 -0.61
C PRO A 110 27.39 11.84 -1.08
N PHE A 111 27.49 10.74 -1.80
CA PHE A 111 26.34 9.96 -2.22
C PHE A 111 26.61 8.45 -2.16
N GLU A 112 25.54 7.68 -2.09
CA GLU A 112 25.55 6.22 -2.22
C GLU A 112 24.47 5.78 -3.20
N VAL A 113 24.77 4.75 -4.01
CA VAL A 113 23.82 4.14 -4.92
C VAL A 113 23.34 2.81 -4.36
N VAL A 114 22.04 2.68 -4.23
CA VAL A 114 21.39 1.44 -3.77
C VAL A 114 20.63 0.85 -4.96
N PRO A 115 21.11 -0.26 -5.54
CA PRO A 115 20.46 -0.91 -6.66
C PRO A 115 19.01 -1.32 -6.34
N GLY A 116 18.16 -1.27 -7.37
CA GLY A 116 16.82 -1.82 -7.37
C GLY A 116 16.65 -2.89 -8.46
N ILE A 117 15.51 -3.57 -8.47
CA ILE A 117 15.18 -4.54 -9.52
C ILE A 117 14.68 -3.77 -10.75
N PRO A 118 15.36 -3.81 -11.91
CA PRO A 118 14.88 -3.18 -13.13
C PRO A 118 13.56 -3.81 -13.58
N VAL A 119 12.69 -3.00 -14.19
CA VAL A 119 11.38 -3.50 -14.68
C VAL A 119 11.54 -4.59 -15.73
N SER A 120 12.59 -4.52 -16.55
CA SER A 120 12.94 -5.57 -17.52
C SER A 120 13.19 -6.95 -16.91
N ILE A 121 13.58 -7.00 -15.65
CA ILE A 121 13.82 -8.25 -14.91
C ILE A 121 12.60 -8.59 -14.03
N GLY A 122 12.12 -7.65 -13.21
CA GLY A 122 10.99 -7.90 -12.32
C GLY A 122 9.68 -8.14 -13.07
N GLY A 123 9.40 -7.35 -14.10
CA GLY A 123 8.19 -7.46 -14.89
C GLY A 123 8.10 -8.78 -15.67
N THR A 124 9.20 -9.23 -16.27
CA THR A 124 9.25 -10.51 -16.96
C THR A 124 9.10 -11.69 -16.00
N ALA A 125 9.72 -11.63 -14.83
CA ALA A 125 9.57 -12.65 -13.78
C ALA A 125 8.11 -12.78 -13.31
N TYR A 126 7.43 -11.65 -13.11
CA TYR A 126 6.00 -11.62 -12.73
C TYR A 126 5.08 -12.05 -13.87
N ALA A 127 5.47 -11.78 -15.12
CA ALA A 127 4.76 -12.31 -16.28
C ALA A 127 4.99 -13.82 -16.51
N GLY A 128 5.86 -14.48 -15.74
CA GLY A 128 6.21 -15.88 -15.95
C GLY A 128 7.06 -16.11 -17.21
N ILE A 129 7.85 -15.11 -17.61
CA ILE A 129 8.75 -15.17 -18.76
C ILE A 129 10.18 -15.07 -18.22
N PRO A 130 10.94 -16.15 -18.12
CA PRO A 130 12.35 -16.09 -17.76
C PRO A 130 13.15 -15.38 -18.84
N VAL A 131 13.96 -14.39 -18.45
CA VAL A 131 14.76 -13.59 -19.41
C VAL A 131 15.93 -14.37 -20.01
N THR A 132 16.29 -15.51 -19.42
CA THR A 132 17.30 -16.45 -19.90
C THR A 132 16.78 -17.88 -19.74
N TYR A 133 17.04 -18.74 -20.73
CA TYR A 133 16.72 -20.16 -20.68
C TYR A 133 17.73 -20.92 -21.56
N PRO A 134 18.24 -22.10 -21.14
CA PRO A 134 19.34 -22.78 -21.84
C PRO A 134 19.13 -22.97 -23.36
N GLU A 135 17.88 -23.24 -23.78
CA GLU A 135 17.55 -23.49 -25.18
C GLU A 135 17.10 -22.23 -25.95
N ALA A 136 17.04 -21.05 -25.26
CA ALA A 136 16.58 -19.80 -25.85
C ALA A 136 17.73 -18.82 -26.22
N GLY A 137 18.98 -19.24 -26.06
CA GLY A 137 20.19 -18.46 -26.35
C GLY A 137 20.88 -17.91 -25.09
N ASP A 138 22.17 -17.64 -25.23
CA ASP A 138 23.07 -17.22 -24.15
C ASP A 138 23.16 -15.69 -24.00
N VAL A 139 22.45 -14.93 -24.83
CA VAL A 139 22.51 -13.46 -24.85
C VAL A 139 21.13 -12.89 -24.51
N LEU A 140 21.11 -11.98 -23.56
CA LEU A 140 19.97 -11.14 -23.25
C LEU A 140 20.22 -9.71 -23.73
N THR A 141 19.33 -9.18 -24.56
CA THR A 141 19.42 -7.79 -25.03
C THR A 141 18.30 -6.96 -24.42
N ILE A 142 18.65 -5.84 -23.77
CA ILE A 142 17.68 -4.90 -23.23
C ILE A 142 17.82 -3.56 -23.97
N VAL A 143 16.74 -3.09 -24.57
CA VAL A 143 16.70 -1.91 -25.42
C VAL A 143 15.88 -0.82 -24.73
N ARG A 144 16.40 0.39 -24.64
CA ARG A 144 15.66 1.56 -24.20
C ARG A 144 14.65 1.96 -25.29
N GLY A 145 13.38 2.10 -24.93
CA GLY A 145 12.40 2.77 -25.78
C GLY A 145 12.68 4.27 -25.83
N HIS A 146 12.39 4.90 -26.96
CA HIS A 146 12.58 6.33 -27.13
C HIS A 146 11.40 7.14 -26.59
N GLU A 147 11.67 8.33 -26.05
CA GLU A 147 10.63 9.22 -25.51
C GLU A 147 9.86 9.92 -26.64
N HIS A 148 10.46 10.08 -27.82
CA HIS A 148 9.86 10.71 -29.00
C HIS A 148 9.70 9.72 -30.16
N GLU A 149 8.59 9.84 -30.91
CA GLU A 149 8.28 8.97 -32.06
C GLU A 149 9.33 9.06 -33.19
N SER A 150 10.04 10.18 -33.28
CA SER A 150 11.10 10.41 -34.28
C SER A 150 12.41 9.68 -33.98
N ASP A 151 12.57 9.14 -32.77
CA ASP A 151 13.85 8.61 -32.30
C ASP A 151 13.88 7.07 -32.34
N ILE A 152 13.16 6.47 -33.28
CA ILE A 152 13.35 5.03 -33.57
C ILE A 152 14.79 4.86 -33.98
N THR A 153 15.51 4.02 -33.25
CA THR A 153 16.88 3.58 -33.53
C THR A 153 17.13 3.49 -35.02
N SER A 154 18.30 3.90 -35.48
CA SER A 154 18.64 3.82 -36.89
C SER A 154 18.46 2.38 -37.43
N ASN A 155 18.18 2.22 -38.71
CA ASN A 155 18.00 0.88 -39.28
C ASN A 155 19.22 -0.02 -39.10
N ASP A 156 20.42 0.57 -38.95
CA ASP A 156 21.66 -0.17 -38.71
C ASP A 156 21.70 -0.77 -37.27
N GLU A 157 21.15 -0.09 -36.26
CA GLU A 157 21.03 -0.63 -34.91
C GLU A 157 20.04 -1.79 -34.88
N TRP A 158 18.89 -1.68 -35.55
CA TRP A 158 17.92 -2.78 -35.65
C TRP A 158 18.47 -3.98 -36.41
N ARG A 159 19.31 -3.75 -37.43
CA ARG A 159 20.00 -4.84 -38.14
C ARG A 159 20.96 -5.58 -37.19
N GLY A 160 21.69 -4.84 -36.36
CA GLY A 160 22.53 -5.43 -35.33
C GLY A 160 21.73 -6.27 -34.34
N LEU A 161 20.63 -5.70 -33.82
CA LEU A 161 19.74 -6.37 -32.85
C LEU A 161 19.07 -7.62 -33.44
N ALA A 162 18.59 -7.57 -34.66
CA ALA A 162 17.94 -8.71 -35.32
C ALA A 162 18.90 -9.92 -35.50
N GLY A 163 20.20 -9.66 -35.67
CA GLY A 163 21.20 -10.71 -35.78
C GLY A 163 21.63 -11.36 -34.45
N ILE A 164 21.24 -10.82 -33.30
CA ILE A 164 21.61 -11.37 -31.99
C ILE A 164 20.70 -12.54 -31.66
N ALA A 165 21.26 -13.70 -31.37
CA ALA A 165 20.51 -14.86 -30.89
C ALA A 165 20.14 -14.64 -29.40
N GLY A 166 18.86 -14.85 -29.07
CA GLY A 166 18.35 -14.74 -27.70
C GLY A 166 17.21 -13.73 -27.51
N PRO A 167 16.68 -13.61 -26.29
CA PRO A 167 15.58 -12.71 -26.00
C PRO A 167 15.95 -11.24 -26.14
N ILE A 168 15.02 -10.44 -26.66
CA ILE A 168 15.10 -9.00 -26.73
C ILE A 168 13.99 -8.43 -25.84
N ILE A 169 14.33 -7.51 -24.94
CA ILE A 169 13.40 -6.79 -24.09
C ILE A 169 13.47 -5.31 -24.43
N CYS A 170 12.34 -4.73 -24.85
CA CYS A 170 12.25 -3.33 -25.23
C CYS A 170 11.30 -2.59 -24.27
N TYR A 171 11.73 -1.46 -23.72
CA TYR A 171 10.78 -0.51 -23.12
C TYR A 171 10.06 0.19 -24.28
N ALA A 172 8.75 -0.04 -24.43
CA ALA A 172 8.01 0.41 -25.59
C ALA A 172 6.71 1.13 -25.22
N ARG A 173 6.37 2.16 -26.01
CA ARG A 173 5.02 2.72 -26.08
C ARG A 173 4.30 2.13 -27.28
N LYS A 174 2.95 2.09 -27.27
CA LYS A 174 2.14 1.47 -28.33
C LYS A 174 2.62 1.82 -29.74
N ARG A 175 2.81 3.12 -30.01
CA ARG A 175 3.20 3.61 -31.36
C ARG A 175 4.57 3.11 -31.80
N GLN A 176 5.40 2.70 -30.86
CA GLN A 176 6.73 2.15 -31.11
C GLN A 176 6.70 0.64 -31.34
N VAL A 177 5.74 -0.10 -30.75
CA VAL A 177 5.66 -1.56 -30.82
C VAL A 177 5.62 -2.04 -32.28
N GLN A 178 4.72 -1.47 -33.09
CA GLN A 178 4.61 -1.86 -34.51
C GLN A 178 5.91 -1.54 -35.28
N ALA A 179 6.44 -0.33 -35.09
CA ALA A 179 7.67 0.06 -35.80
C ALA A 179 8.89 -0.79 -35.39
N MET A 180 8.98 -1.18 -34.12
CA MET A 180 10.02 -2.08 -33.60
C MET A 180 9.87 -3.48 -34.23
N SER A 181 8.65 -4.00 -34.29
CA SER A 181 8.35 -5.29 -34.93
C SER A 181 8.71 -5.28 -36.38
N ASP A 182 8.27 -4.27 -37.13
CA ASP A 182 8.56 -4.14 -38.59
C ASP A 182 10.07 -4.03 -38.85
N ALA A 183 10.80 -3.30 -38.02
CA ALA A 183 12.25 -3.16 -38.13
C ALA A 183 12.97 -4.48 -37.87
N LEU A 184 12.57 -5.26 -36.88
CA LEU A 184 13.15 -6.56 -36.57
C LEU A 184 12.86 -7.59 -37.69
N ILE A 185 11.61 -7.64 -38.18
CA ILE A 185 11.22 -8.54 -39.31
C ILE A 185 11.97 -8.17 -40.57
N SER A 186 12.03 -6.88 -40.94
CA SER A 186 12.73 -6.40 -42.12
C SER A 186 14.24 -6.70 -42.08
N ASN A 187 14.81 -6.89 -40.92
CA ASN A 187 16.22 -7.22 -40.70
C ASN A 187 16.45 -8.71 -40.39
N GLY A 188 15.46 -9.59 -40.59
CA GLY A 188 15.65 -11.05 -40.63
C GLY A 188 15.13 -11.82 -39.43
N ARG A 189 14.44 -11.19 -38.44
CA ARG A 189 13.72 -11.95 -37.42
C ARG A 189 12.45 -12.57 -38.03
N ALA A 190 12.09 -13.76 -37.55
CA ALA A 190 10.92 -14.47 -38.05
C ALA A 190 9.60 -13.75 -37.64
N PRO A 191 8.65 -13.51 -38.57
CA PRO A 191 7.38 -12.86 -38.26
C PRO A 191 6.55 -13.62 -37.21
N ASP A 192 6.65 -14.94 -37.18
CA ASP A 192 5.97 -15.85 -36.24
C ASP A 192 6.72 -16.03 -34.93
N GLU A 193 7.82 -15.32 -34.70
CA GLU A 193 8.55 -15.35 -33.44
C GLU A 193 7.69 -14.83 -32.30
N SER A 194 7.65 -15.57 -31.19
CA SER A 194 6.83 -15.25 -30.03
C SER A 194 7.19 -13.89 -29.43
N ALA A 195 6.17 -13.09 -29.14
CA ALA A 195 6.30 -11.79 -28.51
C ALA A 195 5.23 -11.59 -27.43
N ALA A 196 5.55 -10.81 -26.40
CA ALA A 196 4.61 -10.42 -25.35
C ALA A 196 4.76 -8.96 -25.00
N LEU A 197 3.65 -8.34 -24.55
CA LEU A 197 3.62 -7.01 -23.95
C LEU A 197 3.17 -7.12 -22.51
N ILE A 198 3.94 -6.54 -21.59
CA ILE A 198 3.67 -6.53 -20.16
C ILE A 198 3.37 -5.09 -19.75
N TYR A 199 2.16 -4.81 -19.29
CA TYR A 199 1.71 -3.53 -18.78
C TYR A 199 1.65 -3.57 -17.27
N ASP A 200 1.85 -2.45 -16.60
CA ASP A 200 1.78 -2.30 -15.13
C ASP A 200 2.56 -3.40 -14.38
N ALA A 201 3.75 -3.67 -14.88
CA ALA A 201 4.59 -4.77 -14.43
C ALA A 201 4.71 -4.80 -12.89
N THR A 202 4.49 -5.98 -12.31
CA THR A 202 4.52 -6.32 -10.89
C THR A 202 3.39 -5.72 -10.03
N LEU A 203 2.57 -4.84 -10.57
CA LEU A 203 1.38 -4.33 -9.87
C LEU A 203 0.22 -5.33 -9.99
N PRO A 204 -0.78 -5.28 -9.07
CA PRO A 204 -1.99 -6.10 -9.18
C PRO A 204 -2.76 -5.89 -10.49
N SER A 205 -2.65 -4.71 -11.10
CA SER A 205 -3.19 -4.38 -12.42
C SER A 205 -2.36 -4.93 -13.59
N GLN A 206 -1.29 -5.68 -13.32
CA GLN A 206 -0.45 -6.23 -14.38
C GLN A 206 -1.27 -7.01 -15.40
N ARG A 207 -1.05 -6.69 -16.67
CA ARG A 207 -1.64 -7.40 -17.80
C ARG A 207 -0.57 -7.78 -18.80
N THR A 208 -0.57 -9.06 -19.20
CA THR A 208 0.35 -9.58 -20.23
C THR A 208 -0.45 -10.01 -21.45
N VAL A 209 -0.08 -9.48 -22.61
CA VAL A 209 -0.67 -9.81 -23.92
C VAL A 209 0.37 -10.57 -24.73
N GLU A 210 -0.02 -11.72 -25.29
CA GLU A 210 0.86 -12.60 -26.05
C GLU A 210 0.48 -12.58 -27.55
N GLY A 211 1.47 -12.70 -28.41
CA GLY A 211 1.33 -12.75 -29.87
C GLY A 211 2.62 -13.15 -30.52
N THR A 212 2.78 -12.75 -31.79
CA THR A 212 4.01 -12.89 -32.57
C THR A 212 4.54 -11.51 -32.96
N LEU A 213 5.75 -11.42 -33.45
CA LEU A 213 6.30 -10.16 -33.99
C LEU A 213 5.36 -9.49 -34.98
N GLU A 214 4.72 -10.28 -35.87
CA GLU A 214 3.77 -9.76 -36.85
C GLU A 214 2.49 -9.21 -36.24
N THR A 215 1.98 -9.82 -35.16
CA THR A 215 0.66 -9.50 -34.59
C THR A 215 0.68 -8.58 -33.38
N ILE A 216 1.80 -8.52 -32.66
CA ILE A 216 1.87 -7.86 -31.34
C ILE A 216 1.55 -6.36 -31.43
N GLY A 217 1.92 -5.69 -32.52
CA GLY A 217 1.63 -4.27 -32.73
C GLY A 217 0.13 -3.97 -32.84
N SER A 218 -0.65 -4.87 -33.47
CA SER A 218 -2.08 -4.70 -33.68
C SER A 218 -2.91 -4.88 -32.38
N ILE A 219 -2.43 -5.69 -31.44
CA ILE A 219 -3.09 -5.98 -30.16
C ILE A 219 -2.56 -5.13 -29.00
N ALA A 220 -1.55 -4.29 -29.27
CA ALA A 220 -0.99 -3.39 -28.27
C ALA A 220 -2.02 -2.35 -27.78
N ASP A 221 -2.00 -2.04 -26.49
CA ASP A 221 -2.82 -0.99 -25.89
C ASP A 221 -2.37 0.41 -26.32
N ALA A 222 -3.33 1.30 -26.65
CA ALA A 222 -3.04 2.62 -27.23
C ALA A 222 -2.29 3.56 -26.27
N ASP A 223 -2.68 3.54 -25.02
CA ASP A 223 -2.40 4.63 -24.10
C ASP A 223 -1.37 4.26 -23.02
N HIS A 224 -0.95 2.99 -22.98
CA HIS A 224 -0.05 2.51 -21.94
C HIS A 224 1.34 2.15 -22.50
N ALA A 225 2.37 2.62 -21.80
CA ALA A 225 3.73 2.13 -22.00
C ALA A 225 3.86 0.72 -21.41
N GLY A 226 4.54 -0.17 -22.10
CA GLY A 226 4.73 -1.55 -21.69
C GLY A 226 6.17 -2.02 -21.89
N LEU A 227 6.42 -3.22 -21.42
CA LEU A 227 7.65 -3.95 -21.68
C LEU A 227 7.37 -4.98 -22.77
N MET A 228 7.98 -4.82 -23.93
CA MET A 228 7.91 -5.79 -25.04
C MET A 228 9.00 -6.82 -24.88
N VAL A 229 8.64 -8.10 -24.88
CA VAL A 229 9.57 -9.23 -24.79
C VAL A 229 9.44 -10.05 -26.06
N ILE A 230 10.55 -10.38 -26.70
CA ILE A 230 10.61 -11.11 -27.96
C ILE A 230 11.55 -12.30 -27.77
N GLY A 231 11.14 -13.47 -28.27
CA GLY A 231 11.96 -14.69 -28.29
C GLY A 231 11.22 -15.90 -27.75
N ALA A 232 11.85 -17.07 -27.91
CA ALA A 232 11.29 -18.36 -27.49
C ALA A 232 10.91 -18.46 -26.03
N VAL A 233 11.53 -17.64 -25.14
CA VAL A 233 11.22 -17.57 -23.71
C VAL A 233 9.76 -17.18 -23.42
N VAL A 234 9.10 -16.46 -24.34
CA VAL A 234 7.68 -16.08 -24.20
C VAL A 234 6.79 -17.31 -24.14
N GLY A 235 7.09 -18.35 -24.91
CA GLY A 235 6.33 -19.60 -24.93
C GLY A 235 6.34 -20.35 -23.58
N LEU A 236 7.34 -20.12 -22.74
CA LEU A 236 7.42 -20.72 -21.40
C LEU A 236 6.35 -20.21 -20.45
N ARG A 237 5.80 -19.02 -20.72
CA ARG A 237 4.75 -18.42 -19.91
C ARG A 237 3.51 -19.31 -19.77
N ALA A 238 3.17 -20.11 -20.78
CA ALA A 238 2.05 -21.05 -20.71
C ALA A 238 2.09 -21.95 -19.44
N HIS A 239 3.31 -22.23 -18.95
CA HIS A 239 3.56 -23.06 -17.77
C HIS A 239 3.99 -22.27 -16.53
N LEU A 240 4.51 -21.05 -16.69
CA LEU A 240 5.18 -20.28 -15.65
C LEU A 240 4.41 -19.04 -15.15
N ARG A 241 3.22 -18.76 -15.66
CA ARG A 241 2.38 -17.59 -15.30
C ARG A 241 1.81 -17.67 -13.89
N TRP A 242 2.64 -17.70 -12.89
CA TRP A 242 2.27 -17.85 -11.47
C TRP A 242 1.49 -16.65 -10.93
N PHE A 243 1.82 -15.44 -11.39
CA PHE A 243 1.23 -14.19 -10.89
C PHE A 243 -0.23 -14.04 -11.34
N ASP A 244 -0.53 -14.30 -12.60
CA ASP A 244 -1.88 -14.19 -13.18
C ASP A 244 -2.79 -15.34 -12.72
N ASN A 245 -2.22 -16.44 -12.22
CA ASN A 245 -2.97 -17.58 -11.69
C ASN A 245 -3.38 -17.40 -10.22
N ARG A 246 -3.09 -16.27 -9.60
CA ARG A 246 -3.56 -15.97 -8.25
C ARG A 246 -5.08 -15.89 -8.22
N PRO A 247 -5.74 -16.36 -7.14
CA PRO A 247 -7.20 -16.55 -7.13
C PRO A 247 -8.02 -15.27 -7.27
N LEU A 248 -7.44 -14.10 -6.94
CA LEU A 248 -8.07 -12.79 -7.09
C LEU A 248 -7.40 -11.94 -8.18
N SER A 249 -6.60 -12.54 -9.06
CA SER A 249 -5.91 -11.81 -10.13
C SER A 249 -6.90 -11.02 -11.00
N GLY A 250 -6.58 -9.75 -11.25
CA GLY A 250 -7.41 -8.82 -12.01
C GLY A 250 -8.67 -8.32 -11.27
N ARG A 251 -8.88 -8.69 -10.01
CA ARG A 251 -10.00 -8.18 -9.20
C ARG A 251 -9.64 -6.89 -8.50
N ARG A 252 -10.54 -5.90 -8.56
CA ARG A 252 -10.42 -4.59 -7.91
C ARG A 252 -11.32 -4.55 -6.69
N ILE A 253 -10.72 -4.44 -5.51
CA ILE A 253 -11.42 -4.60 -4.22
C ILE A 253 -11.23 -3.36 -3.36
N ILE A 254 -12.34 -2.68 -3.03
CA ILE A 254 -12.32 -1.54 -2.11
C ILE A 254 -12.17 -2.03 -0.67
N VAL A 255 -11.21 -1.42 0.06
CA VAL A 255 -10.97 -1.65 1.48
C VAL A 255 -11.39 -0.43 2.29
N THR A 256 -12.46 -0.54 3.09
CA THR A 256 -13.10 0.59 3.79
C THR A 256 -12.58 0.81 5.22
N ARG A 257 -11.42 0.25 5.59
CA ARG A 257 -10.81 0.44 6.93
C ARG A 257 -10.07 1.77 7.05
N SER A 258 -9.84 2.20 8.31
CA SER A 258 -8.93 3.32 8.57
C SER A 258 -7.54 3.00 8.04
N ARG A 259 -6.78 4.04 7.68
CA ARG A 259 -5.46 3.93 7.06
C ARG A 259 -4.51 2.99 7.84
N GLU A 260 -4.51 3.12 9.18
CA GLU A 260 -3.63 2.34 10.06
C GLU A 260 -4.03 0.87 10.15
N GLN A 261 -5.29 0.54 9.88
CA GLN A 261 -5.83 -0.82 9.98
C GLN A 261 -6.04 -1.49 8.63
N ALA A 262 -5.89 -0.76 7.53
CA ALA A 262 -6.11 -1.28 6.18
C ALA A 262 -4.95 -2.12 5.68
N THR A 263 -3.71 -1.84 6.14
CA THR A 263 -2.48 -2.44 5.59
C THR A 263 -2.53 -3.97 5.59
N GLU A 264 -2.89 -4.60 6.70
CA GLU A 264 -2.95 -6.07 6.81
C GLU A 264 -3.95 -6.69 5.80
N LEU A 265 -5.14 -6.08 5.64
CA LEU A 265 -6.13 -6.57 4.69
C LEU A 265 -5.71 -6.32 3.24
N ILE A 266 -5.10 -5.17 2.96
CA ILE A 266 -4.54 -4.83 1.64
C ILE A 266 -3.48 -5.88 1.27
N ASP A 267 -2.52 -6.15 2.17
CA ASP A 267 -1.46 -7.12 1.95
C ASP A 267 -2.03 -8.51 1.62
N MET A 268 -2.99 -8.99 2.42
CA MET A 268 -3.64 -10.28 2.18
C MET A 268 -4.37 -10.36 0.84
N LEU A 269 -5.03 -9.28 0.41
CA LEU A 269 -5.72 -9.21 -0.89
C LEU A 269 -4.72 -9.17 -2.06
N GLU A 270 -3.66 -8.36 -1.93
CA GLU A 270 -2.60 -8.23 -2.94
C GLU A 270 -1.79 -9.52 -3.07
N GLU A 271 -1.51 -10.24 -1.99
CA GLU A 271 -0.91 -11.58 -2.02
C GLU A 271 -1.75 -12.59 -2.80
N ARG A 272 -3.07 -12.43 -2.82
CA ARG A 272 -4.00 -13.26 -3.62
C ARG A 272 -4.20 -12.72 -5.05
N GLY A 273 -3.57 -11.59 -5.41
CA GLY A 273 -3.55 -11.02 -6.76
C GLY A 273 -4.56 -9.90 -7.00
N ALA A 274 -5.32 -9.47 -6.00
CA ALA A 274 -6.26 -8.36 -6.16
C ALA A 274 -5.55 -6.99 -6.20
N GLU A 275 -6.14 -6.03 -6.92
CA GLU A 275 -5.86 -4.61 -6.74
C GLU A 275 -6.70 -4.09 -5.56
N ALA A 276 -6.05 -3.90 -4.42
CA ALA A 276 -6.72 -3.39 -3.22
C ALA A 276 -6.76 -1.85 -3.24
N ILE A 277 -7.96 -1.28 -3.31
CA ILE A 277 -8.20 0.16 -3.40
C ILE A 277 -8.60 0.69 -2.02
N PRO A 278 -7.73 1.44 -1.33
CA PRO A 278 -8.07 1.97 -0.02
C PRO A 278 -9.11 3.09 -0.13
N ALA A 279 -10.25 2.89 0.54
CA ALA A 279 -11.29 3.90 0.73
C ALA A 279 -11.34 4.26 2.21
N HIS A 280 -10.49 5.18 2.64
CA HIS A 280 -10.43 5.58 4.03
C HIS A 280 -11.68 6.38 4.42
N SER A 281 -12.75 5.66 4.76
CA SER A 281 -14.03 6.25 5.18
C SER A 281 -13.95 6.97 6.53
N ILE A 282 -12.86 6.74 7.28
CA ILE A 282 -12.57 7.43 8.53
C ILE A 282 -11.08 7.80 8.62
N ARG A 283 -10.81 8.91 9.28
CA ARG A 283 -9.45 9.34 9.66
C ARG A 283 -9.36 9.39 11.19
N ILE A 284 -8.30 8.82 11.73
CA ILE A 284 -7.96 8.96 13.14
C ILE A 284 -7.13 10.25 13.29
N ALA A 285 -7.58 11.12 14.19
CA ALA A 285 -6.94 12.41 14.46
C ALA A 285 -6.73 12.59 15.97
N ALA A 286 -5.79 13.43 16.35
CA ALA A 286 -5.62 13.84 17.74
C ALA A 286 -6.91 14.45 18.29
N ALA A 287 -7.10 14.36 19.60
CA ALA A 287 -8.18 15.08 20.28
C ALA A 287 -8.12 16.59 19.96
N GLU A 288 -9.26 17.27 19.96
CA GLU A 288 -9.29 18.73 19.75
C GLU A 288 -8.59 19.46 20.89
N ASP A 289 -8.87 18.99 22.09
CA ASP A 289 -8.18 19.43 23.30
C ASP A 289 -7.27 18.30 23.79
N PRO A 290 -5.95 18.42 23.68
CA PRO A 290 -5.00 17.42 24.17
C PRO A 290 -4.83 17.46 25.69
N GLY A 291 -5.28 18.52 26.38
CA GLY A 291 -5.08 18.74 27.81
C GLY A 291 -5.50 17.56 28.69
N PRO A 292 -6.73 17.02 28.57
CA PRO A 292 -7.17 15.87 29.37
C PRO A 292 -6.30 14.62 29.19
N LEU A 293 -5.81 14.35 27.96
CA LEU A 293 -4.91 13.23 27.70
C LEU A 293 -3.52 13.49 28.32
N GLU A 294 -3.00 14.70 28.19
CA GLU A 294 -1.71 15.07 28.77
C GLU A 294 -1.74 14.99 30.30
N GLU A 295 -2.81 15.46 30.94
CA GLU A 295 -3.02 15.38 32.37
C GLU A 295 -3.13 13.92 32.84
N ALA A 296 -3.89 13.08 32.13
CA ALA A 296 -4.02 11.67 32.44
C ALA A 296 -2.67 10.93 32.29
N CYS A 297 -1.85 11.26 31.29
CA CYS A 297 -0.51 10.71 31.14
C CYS A 297 0.44 11.13 32.28
N GLN A 298 0.37 12.39 32.74
CA GLN A 298 1.17 12.88 33.87
C GLN A 298 0.81 12.19 35.19
N GLN A 299 -0.47 11.84 35.36
CA GLN A 299 -1.01 11.18 36.55
C GLN A 299 -1.13 9.65 36.35
N ALA A 300 -0.51 9.04 35.34
CA ALA A 300 -0.73 7.65 34.97
C ALA A 300 -0.59 6.68 36.16
N GLY A 301 0.43 6.83 36.99
CA GLY A 301 0.67 6.00 38.17
C GLY A 301 -0.36 6.16 39.30
N SER A 302 -1.28 7.13 39.22
CA SER A 302 -2.34 7.32 40.22
C SER A 302 -3.59 6.49 39.95
N PHE A 303 -3.70 5.85 38.78
CA PHE A 303 -4.81 4.99 38.44
C PHE A 303 -4.58 3.56 38.95
N ASN A 304 -5.65 2.91 39.38
CA ASN A 304 -5.64 1.49 39.70
C ASN A 304 -5.73 0.65 38.43
N TRP A 305 -6.50 1.16 37.44
CA TRP A 305 -6.69 0.53 36.13
C TRP A 305 -6.64 1.53 34.99
N ILE A 306 -6.09 1.11 33.86
CA ILE A 306 -6.28 1.79 32.59
C ILE A 306 -6.88 0.79 31.61
N ILE A 307 -8.05 1.12 31.03
CA ILE A 307 -8.82 0.24 30.16
C ILE A 307 -8.75 0.75 28.71
N PHE A 308 -8.16 -0.02 27.82
CA PHE A 308 -8.04 0.30 26.42
C PHE A 308 -9.06 -0.47 25.58
N ALA A 309 -10.03 0.23 25.02
CA ALA A 309 -11.05 -0.36 24.15
C ALA A 309 -10.58 -0.53 22.68
N SER A 310 -9.44 0.03 22.30
CA SER A 310 -8.91 -0.04 20.93
C SER A 310 -7.39 0.10 20.88
N ALA A 311 -6.78 -0.38 19.76
CA ALA A 311 -5.36 -0.19 19.50
C ALA A 311 -4.98 1.29 19.34
N ASN A 312 -5.88 2.14 18.84
CA ASN A 312 -5.66 3.58 18.73
C ASN A 312 -5.63 4.27 20.10
N ALA A 313 -6.49 3.84 21.03
CA ALA A 313 -6.45 4.35 22.41
C ALA A 313 -5.09 4.06 23.06
N VAL A 314 -4.54 2.86 22.86
CA VAL A 314 -3.18 2.51 23.31
C VAL A 314 -2.15 3.44 22.65
N GLU A 315 -2.21 3.59 21.33
CA GLU A 315 -1.24 4.39 20.59
C GLU A 315 -1.18 5.85 21.05
N TYR A 316 -2.33 6.52 21.15
CA TYR A 316 -2.39 7.92 21.56
C TYR A 316 -1.99 8.11 23.02
N PHE A 317 -2.41 7.21 23.92
CA PHE A 317 -2.00 7.26 25.32
C PHE A 317 -0.50 7.01 25.49
N MET A 318 0.04 5.97 24.87
CA MET A 318 1.47 5.64 24.99
C MET A 318 2.35 6.74 24.36
N ARG A 319 1.96 7.32 23.24
CA ARG A 319 2.66 8.48 22.67
C ARG A 319 2.66 9.66 23.65
N GLY A 320 1.52 9.98 24.26
CA GLY A 320 1.42 11.04 25.26
C GLY A 320 2.30 10.79 26.50
N LEU A 321 2.30 9.55 26.99
CA LEU A 321 3.13 9.12 28.12
C LEU A 321 4.63 9.28 27.81
N LEU A 322 5.07 8.80 26.64
CA LEU A 322 6.48 8.78 26.24
C LEU A 322 7.05 10.16 25.86
N VAL A 323 6.23 11.18 25.71
CA VAL A 323 6.72 12.57 25.48
C VAL A 323 7.47 13.11 26.69
N ARG A 324 7.06 12.76 27.91
CA ARG A 324 7.57 13.34 29.15
C ARG A 324 8.09 12.32 30.16
N GLY A 325 7.81 11.04 29.94
CA GLY A 325 8.14 9.94 30.84
C GLY A 325 8.50 8.67 30.07
N ASP A 326 8.32 7.53 30.74
CA ASP A 326 8.51 6.22 30.13
C ASP A 326 7.53 5.18 30.72
N VAL A 327 7.61 3.94 30.26
CA VAL A 327 6.72 2.84 30.67
C VAL A 327 6.76 2.55 32.19
N ARG A 328 7.77 3.00 32.91
CA ARG A 328 7.88 2.86 34.38
C ARG A 328 6.86 3.71 35.12
N ASP A 329 6.32 4.75 34.49
CA ASP A 329 5.27 5.60 35.06
C ASP A 329 3.93 4.84 35.20
N LEU A 330 3.84 3.65 34.59
CA LEU A 330 2.75 2.70 34.76
C LEU A 330 2.98 1.71 35.93
N HIS A 331 4.01 1.92 36.75
CA HIS A 331 4.31 1.03 37.88
C HIS A 331 3.15 1.01 38.88
N GLY A 332 2.64 -0.21 39.19
CA GLY A 332 1.49 -0.40 40.10
C GLY A 332 0.12 -0.26 39.44
N VAL A 333 0.06 0.17 38.17
CA VAL A 333 -1.19 0.28 37.41
C VAL A 333 -1.49 -1.02 36.69
N ARG A 334 -2.73 -1.51 36.77
CA ARG A 334 -3.19 -2.66 36.00
C ARG A 334 -3.74 -2.23 34.66
N LEU A 335 -3.35 -2.96 33.60
CA LEU A 335 -3.75 -2.64 32.25
C LEU A 335 -4.75 -3.67 31.72
N CYS A 336 -5.88 -3.17 31.26
CA CYS A 336 -6.94 -3.97 30.68
C CYS A 336 -7.13 -3.60 29.20
N THR A 337 -7.33 -4.61 28.35
CA THR A 337 -7.69 -4.41 26.94
C THR A 337 -8.97 -5.16 26.61
N VAL A 338 -9.86 -4.52 25.85
CA VAL A 338 -11.13 -5.15 25.44
C VAL A 338 -10.91 -6.20 24.34
N GLY A 339 -9.83 -6.10 23.55
CA GLY A 339 -9.59 -7.02 22.46
C GLY A 339 -8.11 -7.26 22.14
N PRO A 340 -7.81 -8.30 21.31
CA PRO A 340 -6.44 -8.74 21.04
C PRO A 340 -5.59 -7.69 20.32
N SER A 341 -6.17 -6.84 19.48
CA SER A 341 -5.44 -5.78 18.77
C SER A 341 -4.86 -4.72 19.70
N ALA A 342 -5.59 -4.35 20.77
CA ALA A 342 -5.10 -3.44 21.79
C ALA A 342 -3.99 -4.10 22.62
N ALA A 343 -4.14 -5.40 22.97
CA ALA A 343 -3.13 -6.16 23.68
C ALA A 343 -1.82 -6.26 22.88
N ALA A 344 -1.92 -6.61 21.59
CA ALA A 344 -0.78 -6.67 20.71
C ALA A 344 -0.07 -5.30 20.55
N ARG A 345 -0.83 -4.19 20.59
CA ARG A 345 -0.27 -2.84 20.52
C ARG A 345 0.52 -2.49 21.80
N LEU A 346 0.02 -2.83 23.00
CA LEU A 346 0.76 -2.64 24.27
C LEU A 346 2.04 -3.46 24.30
N GLN A 347 2.02 -4.71 23.79
CA GLN A 347 3.20 -5.55 23.72
C GLN A 347 4.33 -4.95 22.87
N ARG A 348 4.03 -4.19 21.81
CA ARG A 348 5.03 -3.46 21.01
C ARG A 348 5.78 -2.39 21.82
N TYR A 349 5.15 -1.85 22.85
CA TYR A 349 5.78 -0.94 23.83
C TYR A 349 6.50 -1.67 24.97
N GLY A 350 6.56 -3.01 24.93
CA GLY A 350 7.16 -3.82 25.99
C GLY A 350 6.31 -3.95 27.25
N VAL A 351 5.03 -3.59 27.17
CA VAL A 351 4.12 -3.57 28.32
C VAL A 351 3.18 -4.77 28.28
N ARG A 352 3.04 -5.47 29.40
CA ARG A 352 2.15 -6.63 29.54
C ARG A 352 0.73 -6.17 29.91
N VAL A 353 -0.25 -6.91 29.42
CA VAL A 353 -1.66 -6.74 29.76
C VAL A 353 -2.01 -7.64 30.92
N ASP A 354 -2.68 -7.11 31.95
CA ASP A 354 -3.11 -7.88 33.11
C ASP A 354 -4.44 -8.60 32.86
N LEU A 355 -5.33 -8.00 32.05
CA LEU A 355 -6.65 -8.54 31.76
C LEU A 355 -7.06 -8.29 30.31
N THR A 356 -7.48 -9.38 29.64
CA THR A 356 -8.22 -9.33 28.38
C THR A 356 -9.42 -10.27 28.54
N PRO A 357 -10.68 -9.80 28.49
CA PRO A 357 -11.85 -10.65 28.64
C PRO A 357 -11.98 -11.66 27.49
N ALA A 358 -12.60 -12.81 27.76
CA ALA A 358 -12.81 -13.83 26.75
C ALA A 358 -13.84 -13.40 25.68
N GLU A 359 -14.82 -12.59 26.07
CA GLU A 359 -15.81 -11.97 25.19
C GLU A 359 -15.62 -10.45 25.15
N PHE A 360 -15.67 -9.88 23.96
CA PHE A 360 -15.40 -8.44 23.71
C PHE A 360 -16.65 -7.57 23.93
N ARG A 361 -17.30 -7.75 25.10
CA ARG A 361 -18.51 -7.03 25.50
C ARG A 361 -18.32 -6.33 26.84
N ALA A 362 -19.02 -5.23 27.07
CA ALA A 362 -18.91 -4.43 28.28
C ALA A 362 -19.22 -5.25 29.56
N ASP A 363 -20.29 -6.04 29.51
CA ASP A 363 -20.74 -6.87 30.62
C ASP A 363 -19.67 -7.91 31.04
N ALA A 364 -19.05 -8.59 30.05
CA ALA A 364 -17.98 -9.58 30.29
C ALA A 364 -16.71 -8.93 30.87
N LEU A 365 -16.43 -7.69 30.45
CA LEU A 365 -15.31 -6.91 30.99
C LEU A 365 -15.55 -6.53 32.45
N LEU A 366 -16.76 -6.08 32.80
CA LEU A 366 -17.11 -5.72 34.15
C LEU A 366 -17.00 -6.94 35.10
N ASP A 367 -17.50 -8.10 34.71
CA ASP A 367 -17.39 -9.33 35.45
C ASP A 367 -15.94 -9.78 35.64
N ALA A 368 -15.13 -9.67 34.59
CA ALA A 368 -13.72 -10.00 34.66
C ALA A 368 -12.93 -9.04 35.58
N LEU A 369 -13.25 -7.74 35.60
CA LEU A 369 -12.66 -6.77 36.53
C LEU A 369 -13.05 -7.06 37.99
N LYS A 370 -14.32 -7.40 38.27
CA LYS A 370 -14.81 -7.78 39.59
C LYS A 370 -14.12 -9.04 40.16
N ALA A 371 -13.65 -9.94 39.28
CA ALA A 371 -12.88 -11.11 39.71
C ALA A 371 -11.51 -10.75 40.32
N PHE A 372 -10.94 -9.57 40.02
CA PHE A 372 -9.72 -9.05 40.63
C PHE A 372 -9.96 -8.34 41.98
N GLY A 373 -11.21 -8.12 42.36
CA GLY A 373 -11.58 -7.48 43.62
C GLY A 373 -12.69 -6.43 43.46
N PRO A 374 -13.11 -5.82 44.57
CA PRO A 374 -14.15 -4.80 44.54
C PRO A 374 -13.70 -3.56 43.76
N LEU A 375 -14.61 -3.00 42.96
CA LEU A 375 -14.36 -1.79 42.16
C LEU A 375 -14.62 -0.51 42.96
N GLN A 376 -15.24 -0.61 44.16
CA GLN A 376 -15.54 0.51 45.02
C GLN A 376 -14.27 1.31 45.36
N GLY A 377 -14.25 2.59 44.98
CA GLY A 377 -13.13 3.51 45.24
C GLY A 377 -11.91 3.27 44.34
N GLN A 378 -11.96 2.36 43.37
CA GLN A 378 -10.91 2.18 42.36
C GLN A 378 -10.95 3.34 41.35
N ARG A 379 -9.78 3.95 41.10
CA ARG A 379 -9.63 5.02 40.12
C ARG A 379 -9.27 4.40 38.74
N ILE A 380 -10.16 4.55 37.76
CA ILE A 380 -10.08 3.87 36.44
C ILE A 380 -10.02 4.92 35.33
N LEU A 381 -8.99 4.84 34.50
CA LEU A 381 -8.87 5.65 33.30
C LEU A 381 -9.40 4.87 32.06
N ILE A 382 -10.20 5.56 31.25
CA ILE A 382 -10.69 5.04 29.95
C ILE A 382 -10.33 6.03 28.84
N PRO A 383 -9.17 5.87 28.17
CA PRO A 383 -8.87 6.63 26.97
C PRO A 383 -9.73 6.11 25.80
N ARG A 384 -10.53 6.96 25.18
CA ARG A 384 -11.46 6.56 24.12
C ARG A 384 -11.50 7.49 22.91
N THR A 385 -12.28 7.13 21.91
CA THR A 385 -12.62 8.01 20.78
C THR A 385 -13.82 8.90 21.13
N ASN A 386 -13.95 10.03 20.41
CA ASN A 386 -15.08 10.97 20.52
C ASN A 386 -16.46 10.34 20.22
N ILE A 387 -16.50 9.22 19.48
CA ILE A 387 -17.75 8.53 19.08
C ILE A 387 -18.04 7.27 19.90
N ALA A 388 -17.27 7.00 20.97
CA ALA A 388 -17.50 5.84 21.83
C ALA A 388 -18.79 6.02 22.62
N ARG A 389 -19.49 4.90 22.89
CA ARG A 389 -20.67 4.88 23.78
C ARG A 389 -20.23 4.92 25.22
N ASP A 390 -20.94 5.67 26.07
CA ASP A 390 -20.59 5.89 27.48
C ASP A 390 -20.93 4.69 28.40
N ARG A 391 -21.59 3.67 27.89
CA ARG A 391 -22.13 2.54 28.66
C ARG A 391 -21.11 1.87 29.60
N LEU A 392 -19.88 1.61 29.17
CA LEU A 392 -18.85 1.00 30.01
C LEU A 392 -18.49 1.91 31.19
N ALA A 393 -18.33 3.20 30.95
CA ALA A 393 -18.01 4.16 31.97
C ALA A 393 -19.14 4.30 33.00
N GLU A 394 -20.41 4.26 32.56
CA GLU A 394 -21.60 4.27 33.40
C GLU A 394 -21.67 3.04 34.29
N GLU A 395 -21.55 1.84 33.74
CA GLU A 395 -21.55 0.56 34.46
C GLU A 395 -20.45 0.47 35.54
N LEU A 396 -19.26 1.01 35.25
CA LEU A 396 -18.14 1.06 36.21
C LEU A 396 -18.43 2.06 37.36
N ARG A 397 -19.04 3.21 37.05
CA ARG A 397 -19.47 4.17 38.06
C ARG A 397 -20.57 3.60 38.97
N GLU A 398 -21.53 2.88 38.39
CA GLU A 398 -22.57 2.16 39.16
C GLU A 398 -21.97 1.09 40.09
N ALA A 399 -20.84 0.46 39.65
CA ALA A 399 -20.09 -0.47 40.48
C ALA A 399 -19.21 0.21 41.56
N GLY A 400 -19.27 1.54 41.68
CA GLY A 400 -18.60 2.35 42.72
C GLY A 400 -17.17 2.78 42.36
N ALA A 401 -16.73 2.66 41.11
CA ALA A 401 -15.43 3.14 40.67
C ALA A 401 -15.43 4.66 40.39
N GLU A 402 -14.28 5.32 40.63
CA GLU A 402 -13.98 6.66 40.15
C GLU A 402 -13.47 6.59 38.70
N VAL A 403 -14.35 6.87 37.74
CA VAL A 403 -14.02 6.74 36.32
C VAL A 403 -13.61 8.07 35.72
N VAL A 404 -12.37 8.15 35.26
CA VAL A 404 -11.82 9.23 34.44
C VAL A 404 -11.91 8.80 32.96
N ASP A 405 -12.88 9.38 32.27
CA ASP A 405 -13.20 9.05 30.86
C ASP A 405 -12.77 10.23 30.00
N ILE A 406 -11.81 9.98 29.07
CA ILE A 406 -11.20 11.04 28.26
C ILE A 406 -11.23 10.71 26.78
N VAL A 407 -11.41 11.72 25.95
CA VAL A 407 -11.23 11.63 24.51
C VAL A 407 -9.73 11.68 24.20
N ALA A 408 -9.12 10.52 23.97
CA ALA A 408 -7.69 10.42 23.64
C ALA A 408 -7.42 10.68 22.15
N TYR A 409 -8.39 10.40 21.29
CA TYR A 409 -8.31 10.62 19.85
C TYR A 409 -9.70 10.80 19.25
N ARG A 410 -9.75 11.31 18.01
CA ARG A 410 -11.01 11.47 17.28
C ARG A 410 -11.05 10.52 16.07
N THR A 411 -12.20 9.93 15.88
CA THR A 411 -12.59 9.30 14.63
C THR A 411 -13.44 10.31 13.86
N ILE A 412 -12.91 10.84 12.78
CA ILE A 412 -13.59 11.80 11.93
C ILE A 412 -13.85 11.17 10.56
N PRO A 413 -14.93 11.57 9.85
CA PRO A 413 -15.14 11.11 8.48
C PRO A 413 -13.89 11.38 7.65
N GLY A 414 -13.42 10.37 6.90
CA GLY A 414 -12.43 10.53 5.87
C GLY A 414 -13.06 11.42 4.81
N GLY A 415 -12.44 12.56 4.50
CA GLY A 415 -12.84 13.31 3.32
C GLY A 415 -12.49 12.51 2.07
N ILE A 416 -13.10 12.84 0.93
CA ILE A 416 -12.55 12.54 -0.38
C ILE A 416 -11.24 13.33 -0.45
N GLU A 417 -10.20 12.85 0.23
CA GLU A 417 -8.87 13.31 -0.08
C GLU A 417 -8.68 12.89 -1.54
N ARG A 418 -8.52 13.87 -2.41
CA ARG A 418 -7.83 13.69 -3.68
C ARG A 418 -6.38 13.29 -3.36
N SER A 419 -6.21 12.16 -2.70
CA SER A 419 -4.97 11.40 -2.75
C SER A 419 -4.96 10.82 -4.15
N GLY A 420 -4.33 11.46 -5.05
CA GLY A 420 -4.11 11.36 -6.47
C GLY A 420 -4.31 10.04 -7.22
N GLU A 421 -4.80 8.98 -6.62
CA GLU A 421 -4.78 7.64 -7.22
C GLU A 421 -6.16 7.13 -7.66
N TYR A 422 -7.25 7.35 -6.89
CA TYR A 422 -8.54 6.72 -7.25
C TYR A 422 -9.74 7.64 -6.98
N ASP A 423 -10.51 7.92 -8.03
CA ASP A 423 -11.87 8.46 -7.90
C ASP A 423 -12.85 7.29 -7.68
N ILE A 424 -13.06 6.92 -6.40
CA ILE A 424 -13.89 5.78 -6.01
C ILE A 424 -15.32 5.89 -6.54
N TYR A 425 -15.91 7.09 -6.54
CA TYR A 425 -17.25 7.32 -7.04
C TYR A 425 -17.33 6.99 -8.53
N ARG A 426 -16.39 7.50 -9.32
CA ARG A 426 -16.29 7.23 -10.75
C ARG A 426 -16.03 5.75 -11.04
N LEU A 427 -15.13 5.11 -10.29
CA LEU A 427 -14.85 3.68 -10.45
C LEU A 427 -16.07 2.81 -10.20
N LEU A 428 -16.90 3.14 -9.21
CA LEU A 428 -18.18 2.45 -8.96
C LEU A 428 -19.18 2.72 -10.06
N LEU A 429 -19.30 3.97 -10.51
CA LEU A 429 -20.21 4.38 -11.60
C LEU A 429 -19.86 3.65 -12.90
N ASP A 430 -18.58 3.55 -13.22
CA ASP A 430 -18.05 2.87 -14.41
C ASP A 430 -18.02 1.33 -14.26
N ARG A 431 -18.50 0.78 -13.13
CA ARG A 431 -18.52 -0.65 -12.80
C ARG A 431 -17.14 -1.31 -12.85
N GLN A 432 -16.13 -0.56 -12.43
CA GLN A 432 -14.74 -1.02 -12.42
C GLN A 432 -14.31 -1.61 -11.07
N ILE A 433 -15.25 -1.87 -10.16
CA ILE A 433 -15.00 -2.45 -8.84
C ILE A 433 -15.71 -3.79 -8.75
N ASP A 434 -14.94 -4.83 -8.45
CA ASP A 434 -15.45 -6.20 -8.27
C ASP A 434 -16.03 -6.43 -6.88
N ALA A 435 -15.39 -5.91 -5.83
CA ALA A 435 -15.87 -6.07 -4.46
C ALA A 435 -15.60 -4.84 -3.57
N VAL A 436 -16.38 -4.73 -2.50
CA VAL A 436 -16.14 -3.82 -1.38
C VAL A 436 -16.15 -4.60 -0.06
N THR A 437 -15.17 -4.34 0.81
CA THR A 437 -15.06 -5.01 2.11
C THR A 437 -15.46 -4.08 3.24
N PHE A 438 -16.32 -4.55 4.13
CA PHE A 438 -16.76 -3.85 5.33
C PHE A 438 -16.35 -4.61 6.60
N ALA A 439 -15.49 -4.01 7.40
CA ALA A 439 -14.98 -4.59 8.64
C ALA A 439 -15.77 -4.16 9.90
N SER A 440 -16.75 -3.29 9.77
CA SER A 440 -17.62 -2.83 10.86
C SER A 440 -18.85 -2.11 10.35
N ALA A 441 -19.90 -2.02 11.19
CA ALA A 441 -21.10 -1.25 10.89
C ALA A 441 -20.82 0.25 10.67
N SER A 442 -19.82 0.82 11.34
CA SER A 442 -19.39 2.21 11.14
C SER A 442 -18.70 2.39 9.78
N ALA A 443 -17.92 1.41 9.32
CA ALA A 443 -17.30 1.46 8.00
C ALA A 443 -18.36 1.51 6.88
N VAL A 444 -19.46 0.75 7.03
CA VAL A 444 -20.61 0.80 6.09
C VAL A 444 -21.19 2.22 6.05
N ARG A 445 -21.60 2.75 7.21
CA ARG A 445 -22.24 4.08 7.29
C ARG A 445 -21.34 5.19 6.73
N ASN A 446 -20.07 5.17 7.11
CA ASN A 446 -19.12 6.19 6.67
C ASN A 446 -18.83 6.10 5.16
N PHE A 447 -18.74 4.88 4.62
CA PHE A 447 -18.57 4.68 3.18
C PHE A 447 -19.78 5.17 2.39
N VAL A 448 -20.98 4.84 2.84
CA VAL A 448 -22.25 5.30 2.24
C VAL A 448 -22.36 6.82 2.29
N SER A 449 -22.04 7.44 3.42
CA SER A 449 -21.99 8.91 3.52
C SER A 449 -20.95 9.56 2.60
N MET A 450 -19.82 8.87 2.34
CA MET A 450 -18.77 9.34 1.43
C MET A 450 -19.21 9.34 -0.04
N ILE A 451 -19.90 8.29 -0.49
CA ILE A 451 -20.33 8.14 -1.90
C ILE A 451 -21.72 8.72 -2.17
N GLY A 452 -22.46 9.11 -1.13
CA GLY A 452 -23.83 9.64 -1.21
C GLY A 452 -24.90 8.61 -0.85
N GLU A 453 -25.68 8.89 0.20
CA GLU A 453 -26.67 7.96 0.76
C GLU A 453 -27.74 7.53 -0.26
N ASP A 454 -28.22 8.48 -1.08
CA ASP A 454 -29.26 8.22 -2.08
C ASP A 454 -28.83 7.32 -3.24
N GLN A 455 -27.53 7.19 -3.48
CA GLN A 455 -26.95 6.49 -4.64
C GLN A 455 -26.17 5.24 -4.26
N ALA A 456 -25.79 5.09 -3.00
CA ALA A 456 -24.89 4.02 -2.54
C ALA A 456 -25.41 2.62 -2.89
N ALA A 457 -26.70 2.35 -2.66
CA ALA A 457 -27.32 1.07 -2.95
C ALA A 457 -27.28 0.74 -4.45
N ASP A 458 -27.51 1.75 -5.31
CA ASP A 458 -27.49 1.57 -6.77
C ASP A 458 -26.06 1.39 -7.30
N LEU A 459 -25.10 2.15 -6.80
CA LEU A 459 -23.69 2.02 -7.18
C LEU A 459 -23.11 0.66 -6.82
N LEU A 460 -23.57 0.06 -5.71
CA LEU A 460 -23.10 -1.24 -5.23
C LEU A 460 -23.87 -2.45 -5.77
N LYS A 461 -24.92 -2.26 -6.60
CA LYS A 461 -25.71 -3.38 -7.15
C LYS A 461 -24.90 -4.41 -7.93
N SER A 462 -23.88 -3.97 -8.65
CA SER A 462 -23.01 -4.82 -9.47
C SER A 462 -21.71 -5.23 -8.77
N THR A 463 -21.53 -4.81 -7.53
CA THR A 463 -20.31 -5.01 -6.74
C THR A 463 -20.56 -6.06 -5.66
N VAL A 464 -19.66 -7.00 -5.49
CA VAL A 464 -19.70 -7.97 -4.39
C VAL A 464 -19.50 -7.25 -3.07
N VAL A 465 -20.48 -7.32 -2.17
CA VAL A 465 -20.42 -6.70 -0.85
C VAL A 465 -19.97 -7.76 0.17
N ALA A 466 -18.77 -7.62 0.71
CA ALA A 466 -18.21 -8.51 1.69
C ALA A 466 -18.25 -7.90 3.11
N SER A 467 -19.06 -8.45 3.99
CA SER A 467 -19.17 -8.02 5.39
C SER A 467 -18.48 -9.00 6.33
N ILE A 468 -17.70 -8.50 7.29
CA ILE A 468 -16.94 -9.35 8.23
C ILE A 468 -17.84 -10.23 9.10
N GLY A 469 -19.08 -9.80 9.37
CA GLY A 469 -19.98 -10.52 10.25
C GLY A 469 -21.40 -9.94 10.27
N PRO A 470 -22.35 -10.57 11.02
CA PRO A 470 -23.78 -10.27 10.96
C PRO A 470 -24.13 -8.82 11.35
N VAL A 471 -23.47 -8.23 12.34
CA VAL A 471 -23.73 -6.83 12.76
C VAL A 471 -23.37 -5.84 11.64
N THR A 472 -22.34 -6.16 10.85
CA THR A 472 -21.94 -5.34 9.70
C THR A 472 -22.89 -5.53 8.54
N ALA A 473 -23.31 -6.78 8.28
CA ALA A 473 -24.29 -7.11 7.24
C ALA A 473 -25.67 -6.48 7.52
N GLU A 474 -26.13 -6.48 8.78
CA GLU A 474 -27.36 -5.81 9.19
C GLU A 474 -27.29 -4.28 8.96
N ALA A 475 -26.16 -3.65 9.30
CA ALA A 475 -25.97 -2.23 9.05
C ALA A 475 -25.99 -1.90 7.53
N ALA A 476 -25.46 -2.78 6.69
CA ALA A 476 -25.54 -2.63 5.23
C ALA A 476 -27.00 -2.77 4.74
N GLN A 477 -27.71 -3.77 5.25
CA GLN A 477 -29.11 -4.01 4.90
C GLN A 477 -30.03 -2.83 5.27
N GLN A 478 -29.80 -2.19 6.43
CA GLN A 478 -30.54 -0.99 6.86
C GLN A 478 -30.37 0.20 5.90
N LEU A 479 -29.29 0.21 5.11
CA LEU A 479 -28.97 1.21 4.08
C LEU A 479 -29.29 0.71 2.66
N GLY A 480 -30.08 -0.38 2.51
CA GLY A 480 -30.47 -0.94 1.23
C GLY A 480 -29.38 -1.70 0.49
N ILE A 481 -28.26 -2.02 1.15
CA ILE A 481 -27.11 -2.71 0.56
C ILE A 481 -27.15 -4.18 0.98
N GLN A 482 -27.19 -5.10 0.00
CA GLN A 482 -27.20 -6.51 0.27
C GLN A 482 -25.77 -7.06 0.42
N THR A 483 -25.47 -7.71 1.54
CA THR A 483 -24.22 -8.45 1.72
C THR A 483 -24.24 -9.73 0.88
N THR A 484 -23.23 -9.90 0.03
CA THR A 484 -23.06 -11.05 -0.87
C THR A 484 -22.15 -12.12 -0.25
N VAL A 485 -21.09 -11.68 0.46
CA VAL A 485 -20.09 -12.55 1.06
C VAL A 485 -19.97 -12.26 2.56
N MET A 486 -20.02 -13.31 3.37
CA MET A 486 -19.78 -13.23 4.82
C MET A 486 -19.04 -14.50 5.28
N PRO A 487 -17.89 -14.39 5.96
CA PRO A 487 -17.14 -15.53 6.41
C PRO A 487 -17.84 -16.24 7.58
N ALA A 488 -17.54 -17.52 7.77
CA ALA A 488 -18.06 -18.30 8.90
C ALA A 488 -17.43 -17.87 10.25
N ARG A 489 -16.17 -17.46 10.23
CA ARG A 489 -15.46 -16.83 11.36
C ARG A 489 -15.17 -15.39 11.01
N TYR A 490 -15.40 -14.48 11.95
CA TYR A 490 -15.38 -13.03 11.72
C TYR A 490 -13.96 -12.45 11.83
N THR A 491 -13.02 -13.02 11.05
CA THR A 491 -11.62 -12.58 10.99
C THR A 491 -11.27 -12.04 9.60
N MET A 492 -10.20 -11.24 9.49
CA MET A 492 -9.75 -10.73 8.18
C MET A 492 -9.27 -11.83 7.23
N PRO A 493 -8.47 -12.83 7.69
CA PRO A 493 -8.09 -13.95 6.82
C PRO A 493 -9.31 -14.71 6.28
N ASP A 494 -10.29 -15.02 7.14
CA ASP A 494 -11.49 -15.72 6.70
C ASP A 494 -12.36 -14.89 5.73
N LEU A 495 -12.35 -13.54 5.85
CA LEU A 495 -13.03 -12.66 4.88
C LEU A 495 -12.37 -12.72 3.51
N VAL A 496 -11.03 -12.73 3.46
CA VAL A 496 -10.27 -12.88 2.21
C VAL A 496 -10.51 -14.25 1.60
N ASP A 497 -10.48 -15.33 2.40
CA ASP A 497 -10.74 -16.69 1.93
C ASP A 497 -12.17 -16.83 1.39
N ALA A 498 -13.17 -16.21 2.01
CA ALA A 498 -14.54 -16.18 1.51
C ALA A 498 -14.68 -15.42 0.17
N LEU A 499 -13.92 -14.35 -0.04
CA LEU A 499 -13.84 -13.67 -1.34
C LEU A 499 -13.19 -14.55 -2.41
N VAL A 500 -12.10 -15.25 -2.06
CA VAL A 500 -11.43 -16.21 -2.97
C VAL A 500 -12.40 -17.30 -3.39
N GLU A 501 -13.15 -17.88 -2.45
CA GLU A 501 -14.15 -18.92 -2.73
C GLU A 501 -15.26 -18.39 -3.65
N HIS A 502 -15.79 -17.20 -3.37
CA HIS A 502 -16.84 -16.58 -4.17
C HIS A 502 -16.40 -16.36 -5.63
N PHE A 503 -15.22 -15.75 -5.85
CA PHE A 503 -14.71 -15.50 -7.20
C PHE A 503 -14.22 -16.78 -7.91
N GLY A 504 -13.71 -17.76 -7.16
CA GLY A 504 -13.31 -19.06 -7.70
C GLY A 504 -14.50 -19.90 -8.21
N GLN A 505 -15.69 -19.75 -7.65
CA GLN A 505 -16.92 -20.41 -8.14
C GLN A 505 -17.43 -19.75 -9.42
N SER A 506 -17.26 -18.43 -9.58
CA SER A 506 -17.71 -17.67 -10.78
C SER A 506 -16.92 -17.99 -12.05
N VAL A 507 -15.74 -18.58 -11.95
CA VAL A 507 -14.88 -18.99 -13.10
C VAL A 507 -15.26 -20.38 -13.62
N ARG A 508 -16.03 -21.18 -12.86
CA ARG A 508 -16.42 -22.55 -13.21
C ARG A 508 -17.81 -22.65 -13.88
N THR A 509 -18.54 -21.55 -14.02
CA THR A 509 -19.81 -21.44 -14.73
C THR A 509 -19.65 -20.67 -16.03
#